data_665aa208249530ff2a60b255554d8810
#
_entry.id   665aa208249530ff2a60b255554d8810
#
_cell.length_a   1.000
_cell.length_b   1.000
_cell.length_c   1.000
_cell.angle_alpha   90.00
_cell.angle_beta   90.00
_cell.angle_gamma   90.00
#
_symmetry.space_group_name_H-M   'P 1'
#
loop_
_entity.id
_entity.type
_entity.pdbx_description
1 polymer ?
#
loop_
_entity_poly.entity_id
_entity_poly.type
_entity_poly.pdbx_seq_one_letter_code
_entity_poly.pdbx_strand_id
1 'polypeptide(L)'
;MVLLLISHHILGGSIATDYGVQANKLIAAALIDSGAYKQLGYLCDTFGPRLSGSKNLEYALDWIISEMHQDGFDVVKGEPVKVPAWVRGAESATLIKPFKKDLAILGLGGSIGTPKHGIRADVLVVDSFAELETVKDKVKGNIVLFNAPFTSYGETVQYRYKGASEAAKYGAVASLVRSVGSASLYTPHTGVMAYTKDIPRIPHAALTIEDAIMLSRQQ
;
A
#
# COMPACT_ATOMS: atom_id res chain seq x y z
N MET A 1 17.76 -73.66 18.36
CA MET A 1 18.05 -72.63 17.40
C MET A 1 17.37 -71.35 17.92
N VAL A 2 18.15 -70.47 18.60
CA VAL A 2 17.62 -69.25 19.22
C VAL A 2 17.86 -68.10 18.25
N LEU A 3 16.77 -67.49 17.72
CA LEU A 3 16.84 -66.34 16.82
C LEU A 3 16.99 -65.09 17.69
N LEU A 4 18.17 -64.47 17.67
CA LEU A 4 18.39 -63.12 18.26
C LEU A 4 17.86 -62.08 17.27
N LEU A 5 16.74 -61.46 17.63
CA LEU A 5 16.25 -60.25 16.97
C LEU A 5 17.05 -59.04 17.47
N ILE A 6 18.01 -58.56 16.70
CA ILE A 6 18.70 -57.29 16.92
C ILE A 6 17.78 -56.15 16.49
N SER A 7 17.11 -55.50 17.42
CA SER A 7 16.37 -54.27 17.17
C SER A 7 17.37 -53.13 16.95
N HIS A 8 17.53 -52.67 15.73
CA HIS A 8 18.23 -51.45 15.38
C HIS A 8 17.36 -50.28 15.83
N HIS A 9 17.66 -49.67 16.99
CA HIS A 9 17.12 -48.36 17.32
C HIS A 9 17.82 -47.32 16.45
N ILE A 10 17.13 -46.86 15.44
CA ILE A 10 17.53 -45.66 14.69
C ILE A 10 17.32 -44.49 15.71
N LEU A 11 18.41 -44.07 16.34
CA LEU A 11 18.45 -42.79 17.07
C LEU A 11 18.36 -41.66 16.06
N GLY A 12 17.16 -41.32 15.65
CA GLY A 12 16.91 -40.09 14.89
C GLY A 12 17.18 -38.93 15.85
N GLY A 13 18.28 -38.20 15.66
CA GLY A 13 18.53 -36.95 16.34
C GLY A 13 17.37 -36.00 16.10
N SER A 14 16.98 -35.17 17.06
CA SER A 14 16.00 -34.12 16.79
C SER A 14 16.66 -33.04 15.91
N ILE A 15 15.90 -32.40 15.02
CA ILE A 15 16.36 -31.29 14.19
C ILE A 15 17.06 -30.22 15.04
N ALA A 16 16.55 -29.96 16.26
CA ALA A 16 17.17 -29.03 17.20
C ALA A 16 18.55 -29.48 17.65
N THR A 17 18.78 -30.79 17.82
CA THR A 17 20.09 -31.35 18.22
C THR A 17 21.07 -31.27 17.06
N ASP A 18 20.62 -31.59 15.84
CA ASP A 18 21.49 -31.72 14.68
C ASP A 18 21.91 -30.34 14.11
N TYR A 19 21.02 -29.36 14.16
CA TYR A 19 21.21 -28.03 13.55
C TYR A 19 21.24 -26.86 14.54
N GLY A 20 20.97 -27.06 15.83
CA GLY A 20 20.84 -26.00 16.82
C GLY A 20 22.07 -25.09 16.93
N VAL A 21 23.27 -25.65 16.84
CA VAL A 21 24.53 -24.89 16.93
C VAL A 21 24.67 -23.97 15.71
N GLN A 22 24.42 -24.48 14.52
CA GLN A 22 24.49 -23.71 13.27
C GLN A 22 23.41 -22.64 13.21
N ALA A 23 22.19 -22.97 13.60
CA ALA A 23 21.07 -22.03 13.68
C ALA A 23 21.39 -20.87 14.64
N ASN A 24 21.90 -21.16 15.81
CA ASN A 24 22.28 -20.12 16.78
C ASN A 24 23.41 -19.22 16.29
N LYS A 25 24.39 -19.75 15.56
CA LYS A 25 25.44 -18.92 14.91
C LYS A 25 24.85 -17.98 13.87
N LEU A 26 23.95 -18.45 13.01
CA LEU A 26 23.27 -17.63 12.00
C LEU A 26 22.41 -16.54 12.66
N ILE A 27 21.64 -16.90 13.69
CA ILE A 27 20.83 -15.93 14.44
C ILE A 27 21.71 -14.86 15.10
N ALA A 28 22.80 -15.26 15.77
CA ALA A 28 23.71 -14.33 16.41
C ALA A 28 24.36 -13.38 15.40
N ALA A 29 24.79 -13.88 14.26
CA ALA A 29 25.33 -13.05 13.18
C ALA A 29 24.28 -12.07 12.63
N ALA A 30 23.07 -12.53 12.37
CA ALA A 30 21.98 -11.70 11.83
C ALA A 30 21.55 -10.59 12.81
N LEU A 31 21.58 -10.83 14.11
CA LEU A 31 21.20 -9.84 15.13
C LEU A 31 22.19 -8.67 15.26
N ILE A 32 23.45 -8.86 14.90
CA ILE A 32 24.46 -7.81 14.94
C ILE A 32 24.77 -7.19 13.59
N ASP A 33 24.29 -7.80 12.51
CA ASP A 33 24.47 -7.28 11.15
C ASP A 33 23.53 -6.11 10.85
N SER A 34 24.08 -5.06 10.22
CA SER A 34 23.33 -3.91 9.76
C SER A 34 23.14 -3.88 8.24
N GLY A 35 23.55 -4.94 7.53
CA GLY A 35 23.56 -5.00 6.07
C GLY A 35 22.18 -4.78 5.47
N ALA A 36 21.18 -5.50 5.95
CA ALA A 36 19.81 -5.37 5.48
C ALA A 36 19.24 -3.94 5.65
N TYR A 37 19.53 -3.28 6.79
CA TYR A 37 19.10 -1.91 7.02
C TYR A 37 19.80 -0.91 6.08
N LYS A 38 21.10 -1.09 5.82
CA LYS A 38 21.87 -0.26 4.89
C LYS A 38 21.36 -0.45 3.46
N GLN A 39 21.12 -1.69 3.04
CA GLN A 39 20.54 -1.99 1.72
C GLN A 39 19.15 -1.38 1.57
N LEU A 40 18.31 -1.45 2.58
CA LEU A 40 16.99 -0.80 2.58
C LEU A 40 17.11 0.72 2.45
N GLY A 41 18.00 1.35 3.21
CA GLY A 41 18.30 2.78 3.10
C GLY A 41 18.73 3.14 1.68
N TYR A 42 19.72 2.45 1.13
CA TYR A 42 20.19 2.69 -0.23
C TYR A 42 19.08 2.52 -1.28
N LEU A 43 18.27 1.44 -1.16
CA LEU A 43 17.14 1.19 -2.04
C LEU A 43 16.11 2.33 -2.03
N CYS A 44 15.79 2.87 -0.85
CA CYS A 44 14.82 3.94 -0.71
C CYS A 44 15.36 5.29 -1.18
N ASP A 45 16.60 5.61 -0.82
CA ASP A 45 17.20 6.93 -1.04
C ASP A 45 17.69 7.10 -2.48
N THR A 46 18.10 6.00 -3.15
CA THR A 46 18.67 6.04 -4.50
C THR A 46 17.59 5.92 -5.58
N PHE A 47 16.65 4.99 -5.44
CA PHE A 47 15.70 4.69 -6.51
C PHE A 47 14.31 5.33 -6.29
N GLY A 48 14.00 5.80 -5.09
CA GLY A 48 12.71 6.41 -4.79
C GLY A 48 11.51 5.48 -5.06
N PRO A 49 10.37 6.00 -5.55
CA PRO A 49 9.17 5.21 -5.83
C PRO A 49 9.40 4.18 -6.95
N ARG A 50 9.08 2.92 -6.69
CA ARG A 50 9.32 1.76 -7.56
C ARG A 50 8.02 1.04 -7.92
N LEU A 51 7.14 1.75 -8.62
CA LEU A 51 5.88 1.14 -9.10
C LEU A 51 6.16 0.10 -10.18
N SER A 52 5.31 -0.93 -10.24
CA SER A 52 5.39 -1.97 -11.28
C SER A 52 5.46 -1.35 -12.68
N GLY A 53 6.43 -1.77 -13.50
CA GLY A 53 6.66 -1.24 -14.84
C GLY A 53 7.31 0.15 -14.90
N SER A 54 7.78 0.70 -13.79
CA SER A 54 8.52 1.96 -13.78
C SER A 54 10.01 1.76 -14.03
N LYS A 55 10.68 2.76 -14.62
CA LYS A 55 12.14 2.76 -14.80
C LYS A 55 12.89 2.65 -13.47
N ASN A 56 12.38 3.27 -12.40
CA ASN A 56 13.02 3.19 -11.09
C ASN A 56 13.00 1.75 -10.54
N LEU A 57 11.95 0.97 -10.84
CA LEU A 57 11.93 -0.44 -10.49
C LEU A 57 12.99 -1.22 -11.26
N GLU A 58 13.12 -1.00 -12.58
CA GLU A 58 14.16 -1.67 -13.39
C GLU A 58 15.58 -1.36 -12.86
N TYR A 59 15.89 -0.11 -12.57
CA TYR A 59 17.18 0.25 -11.99
C TYR A 59 17.43 -0.40 -10.61
N ALA A 60 16.38 -0.51 -9.79
CA ALA A 60 16.49 -1.19 -8.51
C ALA A 60 16.70 -2.70 -8.68
N LEU A 61 16.08 -3.32 -9.69
CA LEU A 61 16.28 -4.74 -9.99
C LEU A 61 17.72 -5.01 -10.49
N ASP A 62 18.25 -4.16 -11.36
CA ASP A 62 19.64 -4.26 -11.83
C ASP A 62 20.62 -4.17 -10.65
N TRP A 63 20.38 -3.24 -9.73
CA TRP A 63 21.18 -3.13 -8.51
C TRP A 63 21.05 -4.37 -7.62
N ILE A 64 19.84 -4.87 -7.37
CA ILE A 64 19.61 -6.07 -6.56
C ILE A 64 20.34 -7.27 -7.16
N ILE A 65 20.29 -7.46 -8.47
CA ILE A 65 21.01 -8.54 -9.17
C ILE A 65 22.52 -8.40 -8.94
N SER A 66 23.06 -7.18 -9.01
CA SER A 66 24.48 -6.90 -8.74
C SER A 66 24.88 -7.23 -7.30
N GLU A 67 24.07 -6.82 -6.30
CA GLU A 67 24.31 -7.16 -4.89
C GLU A 67 24.29 -8.67 -4.66
N MET A 68 23.32 -9.38 -5.23
CA MET A 68 23.24 -10.84 -5.09
C MET A 68 24.46 -11.56 -5.70
N HIS A 69 25.01 -11.04 -6.79
CA HIS A 69 26.28 -11.55 -7.33
C HIS A 69 27.46 -11.30 -6.39
N GLN A 70 27.51 -10.11 -5.76
CA GLN A 70 28.54 -9.77 -4.79
C GLN A 70 28.44 -10.61 -3.51
N ASP A 71 27.22 -10.97 -3.10
CA ASP A 71 26.96 -11.86 -1.97
C ASP A 71 27.36 -13.33 -2.24
N GLY A 72 27.76 -13.65 -3.48
CA GLY A 72 28.28 -14.96 -3.85
C GLY A 72 27.25 -16.04 -4.09
N PHE A 73 26.01 -15.67 -4.49
CA PHE A 73 25.01 -16.67 -4.91
C PHE A 73 25.46 -17.37 -6.21
N ASP A 74 25.32 -18.70 -6.26
CA ASP A 74 25.75 -19.52 -7.40
C ASP A 74 25.01 -19.20 -8.70
N VAL A 75 23.73 -18.84 -8.61
CA VAL A 75 22.89 -18.52 -9.77
C VAL A 75 22.07 -17.27 -9.47
N VAL A 76 22.31 -16.19 -10.21
CA VAL A 76 21.53 -14.96 -10.16
C VAL A 76 21.09 -14.60 -11.58
N LYS A 77 19.79 -14.50 -11.79
CA LYS A 77 19.23 -14.10 -13.10
C LYS A 77 17.94 -13.34 -12.92
N GLY A 78 17.70 -12.35 -13.78
CA GLY A 78 16.41 -11.70 -13.94
C GLY A 78 15.55 -12.53 -14.90
N GLU A 79 14.26 -12.66 -14.59
CA GLU A 79 13.28 -13.30 -15.48
C GLU A 79 12.23 -12.27 -15.91
N PRO A 80 11.97 -12.11 -17.23
CA PRO A 80 10.99 -11.13 -17.71
C PRO A 80 9.58 -11.55 -17.34
N VAL A 81 8.82 -10.62 -16.74
CA VAL A 81 7.42 -10.82 -16.42
C VAL A 81 6.58 -9.64 -16.95
N LYS A 82 5.34 -9.93 -17.35
CA LYS A 82 4.38 -8.90 -17.74
C LYS A 82 3.59 -8.46 -16.51
N VAL A 83 3.63 -7.17 -16.20
CA VAL A 83 2.92 -6.60 -15.05
C VAL A 83 2.01 -5.46 -15.51
N PRO A 84 0.89 -5.20 -14.82
CA PRO A 84 0.13 -3.97 -15.03
C PRO A 84 0.99 -2.75 -14.69
N ALA A 85 1.04 -1.78 -15.59
CA ALA A 85 1.73 -0.51 -15.37
C ALA A 85 0.71 0.59 -15.10
N TRP A 86 0.95 1.40 -14.07
CA TRP A 86 0.22 2.61 -13.76
C TRP A 86 1.23 3.73 -13.48
N VAL A 87 1.06 4.86 -14.14
CA VAL A 87 1.98 5.99 -14.03
C VAL A 87 1.31 7.08 -13.20
N ARG A 88 1.96 7.49 -12.12
CA ARG A 88 1.55 8.61 -11.31
C ARG A 88 1.80 9.91 -12.05
N GLY A 89 0.75 10.73 -12.20
CA GLY A 89 0.84 12.07 -12.78
C GLY A 89 1.12 13.15 -11.72
N ALA A 90 0.95 14.41 -12.10
CA ALA A 90 0.94 15.53 -11.17
C ALA A 90 -0.35 15.48 -10.34
N GLU A 91 -0.23 15.68 -9.04
CA GLU A 91 -1.32 15.57 -8.09
C GLU A 91 -1.39 16.81 -7.22
N SER A 92 -2.58 17.36 -7.03
CA SER A 92 -2.83 18.46 -6.11
C SER A 92 -4.28 18.48 -5.65
N ALA A 93 -4.51 18.95 -4.43
CA ALA A 93 -5.83 19.29 -3.92
C ALA A 93 -5.72 20.55 -3.07
N THR A 94 -6.69 21.43 -3.21
CA THR A 94 -6.74 22.68 -2.45
C THR A 94 -8.15 22.86 -1.88
N LEU A 95 -8.25 22.98 -0.56
CA LEU A 95 -9.44 23.49 0.10
C LEU A 95 -9.61 24.97 -0.29
N ILE A 96 -10.80 25.35 -0.78
CA ILE A 96 -11.06 26.69 -1.29
C ILE A 96 -11.83 27.51 -0.26
N LYS A 97 -12.74 26.87 0.48
CA LYS A 97 -13.57 27.49 1.53
C LYS A 97 -13.56 26.59 2.77
N PRO A 98 -13.66 27.13 3.97
CA PRO A 98 -13.82 28.55 4.32
C PRO A 98 -12.53 29.37 4.16
N PHE A 99 -11.37 28.74 4.01
CA PHE A 99 -10.07 29.37 3.76
C PHE A 99 -9.26 28.55 2.77
N LYS A 100 -8.31 29.17 2.10
CA LYS A 100 -7.44 28.47 1.14
C LYS A 100 -6.35 27.68 1.88
N LYS A 101 -6.27 26.37 1.61
CA LYS A 101 -5.23 25.49 2.14
C LYS A 101 -4.91 24.38 1.14
N ASP A 102 -3.65 24.20 0.82
CA ASP A 102 -3.21 23.04 0.05
C ASP A 102 -3.24 21.80 0.95
N LEU A 103 -3.81 20.72 0.44
CA LEU A 103 -3.97 19.45 1.13
C LEU A 103 -2.92 18.48 0.63
N ALA A 104 -2.31 17.73 1.54
CA ALA A 104 -1.41 16.66 1.15
C ALA A 104 -2.22 15.45 0.67
N ILE A 105 -2.16 15.16 -0.63
CA ILE A 105 -2.82 14.01 -1.24
C ILE A 105 -1.82 13.08 -1.91
N LEU A 106 -2.25 11.86 -2.11
CA LEU A 106 -1.52 10.88 -2.90
C LEU A 106 -2.52 9.99 -3.64
N GLY A 107 -2.52 10.05 -4.97
CA GLY A 107 -3.40 9.26 -5.82
C GLY A 107 -3.21 7.76 -5.59
N LEU A 108 -4.27 7.00 -5.64
CA LEU A 108 -4.23 5.56 -5.45
C LEU A 108 -3.84 4.84 -6.74
N GLY A 109 -3.02 3.81 -6.62
CA GLY A 109 -2.57 3.00 -7.76
C GLY A 109 -3.75 2.37 -8.49
N GLY A 110 -3.86 2.65 -9.80
CA GLY A 110 -4.99 2.26 -10.63
C GLY A 110 -6.09 3.30 -10.77
N SER A 111 -6.04 4.41 -10.01
CA SER A 111 -6.99 5.52 -10.18
C SER A 111 -6.84 6.18 -11.55
N ILE A 112 -7.98 6.56 -12.16
CA ILE A 112 -7.97 7.48 -13.31
C ILE A 112 -7.60 8.89 -12.83
N GLY A 113 -7.10 9.71 -13.76
CA GLY A 113 -6.86 11.13 -13.53
C GLY A 113 -8.15 11.96 -13.55
N THR A 114 -8.06 13.20 -13.09
CA THR A 114 -9.09 14.21 -13.26
C THR A 114 -9.14 14.72 -14.73
N PRO A 115 -10.23 15.35 -15.19
CA PRO A 115 -10.22 16.14 -16.41
C PRO A 115 -9.11 17.21 -16.41
N LYS A 116 -8.74 17.73 -17.58
CA LYS A 116 -7.63 18.70 -17.76
C LYS A 116 -7.67 19.90 -16.79
N HIS A 117 -8.87 20.35 -16.42
CA HIS A 117 -9.07 21.51 -15.55
C HIS A 117 -9.30 21.13 -14.09
N GLY A 118 -9.07 19.87 -13.74
CA GLY A 118 -9.36 19.34 -12.40
C GLY A 118 -10.85 19.16 -12.13
N ILE A 119 -11.18 18.92 -10.86
CA ILE A 119 -12.55 18.82 -10.35
C ILE A 119 -12.70 19.83 -9.21
N ARG A 120 -13.79 20.61 -9.25
CA ARG A 120 -14.18 21.51 -8.16
C ARG A 120 -15.60 21.16 -7.75
N ALA A 121 -15.76 20.75 -6.49
CA ALA A 121 -17.06 20.38 -5.93
C ALA A 121 -17.02 20.50 -4.40
N ASP A 122 -18.17 20.44 -3.78
CA ASP A 122 -18.27 20.34 -2.33
C ASP A 122 -17.82 18.95 -1.87
N VAL A 123 -17.37 18.85 -0.61
CA VAL A 123 -16.93 17.59 -0.01
C VAL A 123 -18.02 17.07 0.90
N LEU A 124 -18.49 15.87 0.65
CA LEU A 124 -19.38 15.12 1.55
C LEU A 124 -18.53 14.10 2.32
N VAL A 125 -18.46 14.24 3.64
CA VAL A 125 -17.70 13.33 4.50
C VAL A 125 -18.62 12.25 5.04
N VAL A 126 -18.14 11.01 5.02
CA VAL A 126 -18.83 9.85 5.60
C VAL A 126 -17.80 8.94 6.27
N ASP A 127 -18.19 8.28 7.36
CA ASP A 127 -17.32 7.38 8.12
C ASP A 127 -17.46 5.92 7.67
N SER A 128 -18.48 5.59 6.86
CA SER A 128 -18.70 4.22 6.39
C SER A 128 -19.47 4.14 5.08
N PHE A 129 -19.46 2.97 4.44
CA PHE A 129 -20.32 2.68 3.29
C PHE A 129 -21.80 2.66 3.69
N ALA A 130 -22.11 2.24 4.92
CA ALA A 130 -23.48 2.26 5.43
C ALA A 130 -23.99 3.70 5.56
N GLU A 131 -23.18 4.61 6.07
CA GLU A 131 -23.53 6.03 6.15
C GLU A 131 -23.68 6.65 4.75
N LEU A 132 -22.78 6.33 3.80
CA LEU A 132 -22.90 6.77 2.42
C LEU A 132 -24.27 6.43 1.83
N GLU A 133 -24.79 5.22 2.10
CA GLU A 133 -26.12 4.80 1.65
C GLU A 133 -27.23 5.67 2.25
N THR A 134 -27.11 6.07 3.50
CA THR A 134 -28.14 6.92 4.17
C THR A 134 -28.18 8.34 3.62
N VAL A 135 -27.07 8.83 3.06
CA VAL A 135 -26.94 10.19 2.51
C VAL A 135 -26.82 10.21 0.98
N LYS A 136 -27.15 9.12 0.31
CA LYS A 136 -26.96 8.92 -1.13
C LYS A 136 -27.51 10.05 -2.01
N ASP A 137 -28.64 10.65 -1.62
CA ASP A 137 -29.28 11.76 -2.34
C ASP A 137 -28.43 13.03 -2.36
N LYS A 138 -27.44 13.16 -1.46
CA LYS A 138 -26.50 14.29 -1.36
C LYS A 138 -25.19 14.04 -2.12
N VAL A 139 -24.97 12.84 -2.67
CA VAL A 139 -23.67 12.43 -3.24
C VAL A 139 -23.45 12.99 -4.63
N LYS A 140 -24.51 13.09 -5.43
CA LYS A 140 -24.41 13.48 -6.84
C LYS A 140 -23.71 14.82 -7.04
N GLY A 141 -22.63 14.82 -7.81
CA GLY A 141 -21.87 16.04 -8.13
C GLY A 141 -20.85 16.45 -7.07
N ASN A 142 -20.80 15.77 -5.93
CA ASN A 142 -19.88 16.05 -4.84
C ASN A 142 -18.66 15.14 -4.84
N ILE A 143 -17.62 15.54 -4.11
CA ILE A 143 -16.47 14.69 -3.77
C ILE A 143 -16.83 13.97 -2.48
N VAL A 144 -16.75 12.64 -2.46
CA VAL A 144 -16.98 11.87 -1.23
C VAL A 144 -15.65 11.62 -0.52
N LEU A 145 -15.54 12.01 0.74
CA LEU A 145 -14.42 11.68 1.63
C LEU A 145 -14.84 10.58 2.61
N PHE A 146 -14.22 9.39 2.50
CA PHE A 146 -14.32 8.35 3.52
C PHE A 146 -13.35 8.65 4.65
N ASN A 147 -13.88 9.11 5.80
CA ASN A 147 -13.10 9.44 7.00
C ASN A 147 -13.12 8.30 8.03
N ALA A 148 -13.27 7.05 7.60
CA ALA A 148 -13.35 5.88 8.47
C ALA A 148 -12.16 5.82 9.45
N PRO A 149 -12.39 5.74 10.78
CA PRO A 149 -11.34 5.53 11.76
C PRO A 149 -10.62 4.20 11.51
N PHE A 150 -9.32 4.16 11.81
CA PHE A 150 -8.56 2.92 11.70
C PHE A 150 -8.95 1.97 12.83
N THR A 151 -9.40 0.77 12.48
CA THR A 151 -9.66 -0.34 13.40
C THR A 151 -8.63 -1.44 13.22
N SER A 152 -8.64 -2.05 12.05
CA SER A 152 -7.61 -2.97 11.58
C SER A 152 -7.32 -2.69 10.11
N TYR A 153 -6.17 -3.13 9.62
CA TYR A 153 -5.84 -2.93 8.21
C TYR A 153 -6.84 -3.63 7.28
N GLY A 154 -7.22 -4.87 7.62
CA GLY A 154 -8.16 -5.66 6.82
C GLY A 154 -9.54 -5.02 6.68
N GLU A 155 -10.04 -4.38 7.74
CA GLU A 155 -11.33 -3.71 7.73
C GLU A 155 -11.27 -2.33 7.09
N THR A 156 -10.27 -1.52 7.46
CA THR A 156 -10.22 -0.12 7.02
C THR A 156 -9.75 0.02 5.57
N VAL A 157 -8.92 -0.90 5.06
CA VAL A 157 -8.41 -0.85 3.68
C VAL A 157 -9.48 -0.88 2.59
N GLN A 158 -10.66 -1.40 2.89
CA GLN A 158 -11.75 -1.47 1.90
C GLN A 158 -12.22 -0.10 1.42
N TYR A 159 -12.14 0.94 2.25
CA TYR A 159 -12.48 2.32 1.84
C TYR A 159 -11.50 2.84 0.80
N ARG A 160 -10.21 2.49 0.91
CA ARG A 160 -9.22 2.76 -0.14
C ARG A 160 -9.47 1.92 -1.39
N TYR A 161 -9.77 0.63 -1.22
CA TYR A 161 -9.86 -0.29 -2.36
C TYR A 161 -11.14 -0.12 -3.18
N LYS A 162 -12.29 0.07 -2.53
CA LYS A 162 -13.61 0.14 -3.16
C LYS A 162 -14.24 1.54 -3.16
N GLY A 163 -13.71 2.49 -2.40
CA GLY A 163 -14.37 3.78 -2.14
C GLY A 163 -14.79 4.54 -3.37
N ALA A 164 -13.95 4.57 -4.43
CA ALA A 164 -14.32 5.22 -5.68
C ALA A 164 -15.58 4.61 -6.32
N SER A 165 -15.65 3.27 -6.38
CA SER A 165 -16.81 2.58 -6.96
C SER A 165 -18.07 2.77 -6.10
N GLU A 166 -17.94 2.71 -4.79
CA GLU A 166 -19.08 2.91 -3.87
C GLU A 166 -19.64 4.33 -4.00
N ALA A 167 -18.78 5.35 -4.03
CA ALA A 167 -19.20 6.74 -4.22
C ALA A 167 -19.80 6.99 -5.63
N ALA A 168 -19.21 6.39 -6.66
CA ALA A 168 -19.65 6.56 -8.04
C ALA A 168 -21.05 5.99 -8.31
N LYS A 169 -21.50 4.96 -7.55
CA LYS A 169 -22.87 4.43 -7.63
C LYS A 169 -23.92 5.53 -7.46
N TYR A 170 -23.63 6.53 -6.66
CA TYR A 170 -24.57 7.64 -6.36
C TYR A 170 -24.20 8.93 -7.06
N GLY A 171 -23.26 8.88 -8.01
CA GLY A 171 -22.92 10.03 -8.88
C GLY A 171 -21.90 11.00 -8.29
N ALA A 172 -21.04 10.55 -7.37
CA ALA A 172 -19.87 11.33 -6.96
C ALA A 172 -18.96 11.62 -8.15
N VAL A 173 -18.30 12.78 -8.15
CA VAL A 173 -17.37 13.20 -9.22
C VAL A 173 -15.92 12.82 -8.92
N ALA A 174 -15.59 12.62 -7.66
CA ALA A 174 -14.32 12.11 -7.18
C ALA A 174 -14.52 11.48 -5.79
N SER A 175 -13.54 10.74 -5.33
CA SER A 175 -13.52 10.18 -3.98
C SER A 175 -12.17 10.42 -3.33
N LEU A 176 -12.19 10.63 -2.03
CA LEU A 176 -11.04 10.75 -1.16
C LEU A 176 -11.16 9.72 -0.05
N VAL A 177 -10.02 9.30 0.51
CA VAL A 177 -9.99 8.42 1.66
C VAL A 177 -8.99 8.93 2.68
N ARG A 178 -9.39 8.97 3.96
CA ARG A 178 -8.46 9.11 5.07
C ARG A 178 -7.42 8.02 4.99
N SER A 179 -6.15 8.37 5.15
CA SER A 179 -5.04 7.42 5.14
C SER A 179 -5.29 6.24 6.08
N VAL A 180 -5.11 5.02 5.54
CA VAL A 180 -5.35 3.76 6.27
C VAL A 180 -4.17 3.48 7.19
N GLY A 181 -4.26 3.91 8.44
CA GLY A 181 -3.22 3.75 9.44
C GLY A 181 -3.66 4.31 10.79
N SER A 182 -2.98 3.86 11.85
CA SER A 182 -3.28 4.28 13.23
C SER A 182 -2.79 5.69 13.55
N ALA A 183 -1.77 6.17 12.83
CA ALA A 183 -1.18 7.49 13.00
C ALA A 183 -0.68 8.01 11.64
N SER A 184 -0.53 9.33 11.56
CA SER A 184 0.04 10.03 10.41
C SER A 184 0.95 11.13 10.94
N LEU A 185 2.01 11.41 10.23
CA LEU A 185 2.86 12.59 10.44
C LEU A 185 2.68 13.51 9.22
N TYR A 186 1.41 13.86 8.95
CA TYR A 186 1.01 14.61 7.77
C TYR A 186 1.43 13.92 6.45
N THR A 187 1.44 12.58 6.45
CA THR A 187 1.86 11.76 5.32
C THR A 187 0.69 10.95 4.78
N PRO A 188 0.27 11.14 3.51
CA PRO A 188 -0.76 10.30 2.91
C PRO A 188 -0.28 8.86 2.75
N HIS A 189 -1.11 7.90 3.15
CA HIS A 189 -0.86 6.48 2.96
C HIS A 189 -1.56 5.97 1.71
N THR A 190 -0.79 5.71 0.67
CA THR A 190 -1.30 5.21 -0.62
C THR A 190 -1.34 3.69 -0.69
N GLY A 191 -1.82 3.17 -1.81
CA GLY A 191 -1.82 1.76 -2.17
C GLY A 191 -2.65 1.57 -3.44
N VAL A 192 -2.93 0.32 -3.80
CA VAL A 192 -3.74 -0.01 -4.96
C VAL A 192 -5.23 0.12 -4.65
N MET A 193 -6.01 0.48 -5.65
CA MET A 193 -7.47 0.41 -5.67
C MET A 193 -7.97 -0.38 -6.87
N ALA A 194 -9.24 -0.75 -6.89
CA ALA A 194 -9.87 -1.37 -8.04
C ALA A 194 -11.26 -0.74 -8.32
N TYR A 195 -11.59 -0.66 -9.60
CA TYR A 195 -12.92 -0.28 -10.05
C TYR A 195 -13.83 -1.50 -10.18
N THR A 196 -15.05 -1.38 -9.71
CA THR A 196 -16.09 -2.38 -9.96
C THR A 196 -16.57 -2.29 -11.41
N LYS A 197 -16.76 -3.45 -12.03
CA LYS A 197 -17.30 -3.54 -13.40
C LYS A 197 -18.66 -2.84 -13.46
N ASP A 198 -18.92 -2.19 -14.58
CA ASP A 198 -20.20 -1.50 -14.90
C ASP A 198 -20.54 -0.29 -13.98
N ILE A 199 -19.61 0.12 -13.09
CA ILE A 199 -19.72 1.37 -12.32
C ILE A 199 -18.83 2.44 -12.95
N PRO A 200 -19.30 3.70 -13.07
CA PRO A 200 -18.47 4.80 -13.59
C PRO A 200 -17.16 4.93 -12.82
N ARG A 201 -16.06 5.16 -13.56
CA ARG A 201 -14.76 5.38 -12.93
C ARG A 201 -14.62 6.85 -12.57
N ILE A 202 -14.25 7.13 -11.33
CA ILE A 202 -13.96 8.47 -10.82
C ILE A 202 -12.57 8.50 -10.19
N PRO A 203 -11.88 9.66 -10.15
CA PRO A 203 -10.60 9.79 -9.47
C PRO A 203 -10.70 9.47 -7.98
N HIS A 204 -9.64 8.84 -7.45
CA HIS A 204 -9.55 8.47 -6.03
C HIS A 204 -8.15 8.69 -5.47
N ALA A 205 -8.06 9.38 -4.32
CA ALA A 205 -6.80 9.70 -3.68
C ALA A 205 -6.89 9.57 -2.14
N ALA A 206 -5.74 9.29 -1.52
CA ALA A 206 -5.61 9.33 -0.07
C ALA A 206 -5.29 10.75 0.40
N LEU A 207 -5.93 11.17 1.50
CA LEU A 207 -5.58 12.35 2.30
C LEU A 207 -4.80 11.94 3.54
N THR A 208 -4.09 12.89 4.16
CA THR A 208 -3.59 12.72 5.53
C THR A 208 -4.75 12.52 6.50
N ILE A 209 -4.47 11.88 7.63
CA ILE A 209 -5.45 11.72 8.72
C ILE A 209 -5.89 13.10 9.23
N GLU A 210 -4.94 14.02 9.37
CA GLU A 210 -5.16 15.38 9.89
C GLU A 210 -6.09 16.19 8.98
N ASP A 211 -5.87 16.16 7.66
CA ASP A 211 -6.72 16.89 6.71
C ASP A 211 -8.11 16.26 6.62
N ALA A 212 -8.22 14.93 6.67
CA ALA A 212 -9.52 14.26 6.67
C ALA A 212 -10.36 14.62 7.91
N ILE A 213 -9.74 14.62 9.09
CA ILE A 213 -10.40 15.06 10.35
C ILE A 213 -10.76 16.54 10.30
N MET A 214 -9.89 17.40 9.74
CA MET A 214 -10.19 18.82 9.57
C MET A 214 -11.44 19.03 8.71
N LEU A 215 -11.52 18.36 7.54
CA LEU A 215 -12.66 18.44 6.64
C LEU A 215 -13.95 17.92 7.30
N SER A 216 -13.87 16.85 8.07
CA SER A 216 -15.01 16.32 8.82
C SER A 216 -15.60 17.31 9.83
N ARG A 217 -14.78 18.19 10.43
CA ARG A 217 -15.26 19.23 11.37
C ARG A 217 -15.88 20.44 10.68
N GLN A 218 -15.76 20.53 9.36
CA GLN A 218 -16.28 21.70 8.58
C GLN A 218 -17.60 21.38 7.85
N GLN A 219 -18.10 20.18 8.01
CA GLN A 219 -19.34 19.71 7.40
C GLN A 219 -20.58 20.18 8.17
#